data_424a3b70a2206009d724bdfdcca4cf46
#
_entry.id   424a3b70a2206009d724bdfdcca4cf46
#
_cell.length_a   1.000
_cell.length_b   1.000
_cell.length_c   1.000
_cell.angle_alpha   90.00
_cell.angle_beta   90.00
_cell.angle_gamma   90.00
#
_symmetry.space_group_name_H-M   'P 1'
#
loop_
_entity.id
_entity.type
_entity.pdbx_description
1 polymer ?
#
loop_
_entity_poly.entity_id
_entity_poly.type
_entity_poly.pdbx_seq_one_letter_code
_entity_poly.pdbx_strand_id
1 'polypeptide(L)'
;MMKLICSILFLFLLLSCNNQEIKVFDKTVKKSFSPVRYGMVTGLNPDKIDDYKRLHASPWPEVQKRISECNIHNYSIYLQKIENQYFLFSYFEYTGSDFEADMKKMAADSMTQKWWKETDPCQLPLKEALAKHQIWSSMEEVFHQD
;
A
#
# COMPACT_ATOMS: atom_id res chain seq x y z
N MET A 1 -93.04 -12.56 30.74
CA MET A 1 -91.88 -11.62 30.91
C MET A 1 -90.62 -12.44 31.00
N MET A 2 -89.90 -12.55 29.93
CA MET A 2 -88.79 -13.46 29.79
C MET A 2 -87.49 -12.61 29.53
N LYS A 3 -86.59 -12.65 30.47
CA LYS A 3 -85.29 -11.88 30.40
C LYS A 3 -84.31 -12.72 29.62
N LEU A 4 -83.94 -12.23 28.46
CA LEU A 4 -82.87 -12.78 27.62
C LEU A 4 -81.50 -12.35 28.19
N ILE A 5 -80.69 -13.31 28.66
CA ILE A 5 -79.33 -13.09 29.10
C ILE A 5 -78.43 -13.33 27.89
N CYS A 6 -77.85 -12.24 27.36
CA CYS A 6 -76.87 -12.32 26.30
C CYS A 6 -75.50 -12.54 26.87
N SER A 7 -74.94 -13.75 26.68
CA SER A 7 -73.61 -14.11 27.10
C SER A 7 -72.58 -13.66 26.06
N ILE A 8 -71.82 -12.64 26.36
CA ILE A 8 -70.73 -12.15 25.48
C ILE A 8 -69.46 -12.96 25.80
N LEU A 9 -69.11 -13.83 24.87
CA LEU A 9 -67.88 -14.60 24.89
C LEU A 9 -66.73 -13.72 24.42
N PHE A 10 -65.86 -13.30 25.33
CA PHE A 10 -64.69 -12.49 25.06
C PHE A 10 -63.54 -13.41 24.62
N LEU A 11 -63.32 -13.47 23.31
CA LEU A 11 -62.22 -14.23 22.69
C LEU A 11 -60.92 -13.41 22.82
N PHE A 12 -60.05 -13.75 23.77
CA PHE A 12 -58.70 -13.19 23.88
C PHE A 12 -57.85 -13.74 22.73
N LEU A 13 -57.63 -12.94 21.68
CA LEU A 13 -56.59 -13.18 20.68
C LEU A 13 -55.23 -12.74 21.28
N LEU A 14 -54.43 -13.71 21.71
CA LEU A 14 -53.01 -13.50 22.02
C LEU A 14 -52.26 -13.25 20.72
N LEU A 15 -52.01 -11.98 20.40
CA LEU A 15 -50.99 -11.63 19.43
C LEU A 15 -49.59 -11.89 20.03
N SER A 16 -49.00 -13.02 19.66
CA SER A 16 -47.59 -13.28 19.87
C SER A 16 -46.79 -12.41 18.92
N CYS A 17 -46.30 -11.29 19.42
CA CYS A 17 -45.27 -10.51 18.71
C CYS A 17 -43.97 -11.33 18.67
N ASN A 18 -43.74 -12.00 17.57
CA ASN A 18 -42.45 -12.63 17.28
C ASN A 18 -41.45 -11.55 16.91
N ASN A 19 -40.71 -11.05 17.89
CA ASN A 19 -39.57 -10.15 17.66
C ASN A 19 -38.46 -10.96 16.98
N GLN A 20 -38.51 -11.09 15.66
CA GLN A 20 -37.35 -11.48 14.89
C GLN A 20 -36.38 -10.30 14.89
N GLU A 21 -35.34 -10.38 15.71
CA GLU A 21 -34.17 -9.54 15.54
C GLU A 21 -33.60 -9.76 14.15
N ILE A 22 -33.82 -8.80 13.26
CA ILE A 22 -33.15 -8.75 11.98
C ILE A 22 -31.68 -8.44 12.32
N LYS A 23 -30.84 -9.48 12.37
CA LYS A 23 -29.40 -9.33 12.36
C LYS A 23 -29.03 -8.72 11.00
N VAL A 24 -28.95 -7.40 10.96
CA VAL A 24 -28.32 -6.70 9.86
C VAL A 24 -26.86 -7.16 9.85
N PHE A 25 -26.55 -8.12 9.00
CA PHE A 25 -25.17 -8.42 8.63
C PHE A 25 -24.66 -7.20 7.90
N ASP A 26 -23.98 -6.31 8.63
CA ASP A 26 -23.16 -5.27 8.04
C ASP A 26 -22.00 -5.97 7.31
N LYS A 27 -22.26 -6.34 6.06
CA LYS A 27 -21.22 -6.64 5.10
C LYS A 27 -20.57 -5.31 4.76
N THR A 28 -19.72 -4.80 5.64
CA THR A 28 -18.62 -3.94 5.21
C THR A 28 -17.80 -4.78 4.23
N VAL A 29 -18.18 -4.69 2.96
CA VAL A 29 -17.34 -5.17 1.86
C VAL A 29 -16.06 -4.35 1.98
N LYS A 30 -15.04 -4.90 2.66
CA LYS A 30 -13.67 -4.43 2.51
C LYS A 30 -13.40 -4.56 1.02
N LYS A 31 -13.45 -3.43 0.31
CA LYS A 31 -13.05 -3.35 -1.07
C LYS A 31 -11.59 -3.78 -1.07
N SER A 32 -11.32 -5.02 -1.42
CA SER A 32 -9.98 -5.54 -1.61
C SER A 32 -9.42 -4.77 -2.80
N PHE A 33 -8.67 -3.72 -2.53
CA PHE A 33 -7.85 -3.11 -3.56
C PHE A 33 -6.67 -4.04 -3.77
N SER A 34 -6.59 -4.64 -4.95
CA SER A 34 -5.35 -5.28 -5.37
C SER A 34 -4.25 -4.22 -5.35
N PRO A 35 -3.06 -4.51 -4.81
CA PRO A 35 -1.97 -3.56 -4.78
C PRO A 35 -1.57 -3.15 -6.19
N VAL A 36 -1.21 -1.89 -6.37
CA VAL A 36 -0.55 -1.43 -7.60
C VAL A 36 0.93 -1.76 -7.48
N ARG A 37 1.48 -2.46 -8.47
CA ARG A 37 2.89 -2.88 -8.47
C ARG A 37 3.75 -1.89 -9.25
N TYR A 38 4.93 -1.64 -8.73
CA TYR A 38 5.91 -0.75 -9.35
C TYR A 38 7.23 -1.49 -9.52
N GLY A 39 7.69 -1.56 -10.76
CA GLY A 39 9.04 -1.97 -11.10
C GLY A 39 9.84 -0.74 -11.53
N MET A 40 11.06 -0.58 -11.01
CA MET A 40 11.89 0.57 -11.34
C MET A 40 13.36 0.16 -11.53
N VAL A 41 14.11 0.94 -12.29
CA VAL A 41 15.53 0.69 -12.55
C VAL A 41 16.33 2.00 -12.44
N THR A 42 17.56 1.88 -11.92
CA THR A 42 18.57 2.94 -11.95
C THR A 42 19.96 2.33 -12.07
N GLY A 43 20.94 3.09 -12.55
CA GLY A 43 22.33 2.66 -12.48
C GLY A 43 22.90 2.79 -11.06
N LEU A 44 24.00 2.08 -10.79
CA LEU A 44 24.77 2.18 -9.55
C LEU A 44 26.22 2.49 -9.87
N ASN A 45 26.78 3.48 -9.17
CA ASN A 45 28.19 3.83 -9.28
C ASN A 45 29.06 2.67 -8.79
N PRO A 46 29.95 2.12 -9.64
CA PRO A 46 30.82 1.00 -9.25
C PRO A 46 31.63 1.26 -7.98
N ASP A 47 32.10 2.51 -7.77
CA ASP A 47 32.89 2.90 -6.60
C ASP A 47 32.07 3.02 -5.32
N LYS A 48 30.73 2.93 -5.41
CA LYS A 48 29.76 3.10 -4.33
C LYS A 48 28.95 1.85 -4.00
N ILE A 49 29.29 0.71 -4.61
CA ILE A 49 28.53 -0.54 -4.41
C ILE A 49 28.53 -0.95 -2.93
N ASP A 50 29.70 -0.93 -2.29
CA ASP A 50 29.84 -1.36 -0.89
C ASP A 50 29.17 -0.37 0.06
N ASP A 51 29.25 0.93 -0.21
CA ASP A 51 28.53 1.96 0.54
C ASP A 51 27.01 1.74 0.45
N TYR A 52 26.49 1.53 -0.73
CA TYR A 52 25.07 1.29 -0.96
C TYR A 52 24.58 0.02 -0.24
N LYS A 53 25.34 -1.08 -0.36
CA LYS A 53 25.01 -2.34 0.34
C LYS A 53 25.05 -2.18 1.87
N ARG A 54 26.04 -1.48 2.40
CA ARG A 54 26.17 -1.22 3.84
C ARG A 54 24.99 -0.42 4.38
N LEU A 55 24.55 0.62 3.66
CA LEU A 55 23.38 1.42 4.02
C LEU A 55 22.11 0.55 4.06
N HIS A 56 21.89 -0.28 3.06
CA HIS A 56 20.70 -1.13 2.95
C HIS A 56 20.75 -2.40 3.80
N ALA A 57 21.91 -2.80 4.33
CA ALA A 57 22.00 -3.89 5.32
C ALA A 57 21.45 -3.50 6.70
N SER A 58 21.40 -2.19 7.01
CA SER A 58 20.84 -1.65 8.26
C SER A 58 20.11 -0.35 7.99
N PRO A 59 18.97 -0.41 7.29
CA PRO A 59 18.19 0.78 6.97
C PRO A 59 17.63 1.41 8.25
N TRP A 60 17.54 2.74 8.26
CA TRP A 60 17.10 3.46 9.44
C TRP A 60 15.62 3.13 9.77
N PRO A 61 15.28 2.83 11.03
CA PRO A 61 13.92 2.45 11.42
C PRO A 61 12.87 3.50 11.06
N GLU A 62 13.21 4.77 11.15
CA GLU A 62 12.32 5.88 10.81
C GLU A 62 11.99 5.91 9.31
N VAL A 63 12.95 5.58 8.45
CA VAL A 63 12.76 5.48 6.99
C VAL A 63 11.88 4.27 6.66
N GLN A 64 12.13 3.11 7.28
CA GLN A 64 11.27 1.93 7.10
C GLN A 64 9.83 2.20 7.54
N LYS A 65 9.66 2.88 8.68
CA LYS A 65 8.35 3.31 9.15
C LYS A 65 7.67 4.23 8.15
N ARG A 66 8.39 5.23 7.61
CA ARG A 66 7.84 6.17 6.63
C ARG A 66 7.43 5.48 5.34
N ILE A 67 8.20 4.52 4.84
CA ILE A 67 7.84 3.70 3.68
C ILE A 67 6.50 3.01 3.93
N SER A 68 6.31 2.36 5.08
CA SER A 68 5.05 1.69 5.43
C SER A 68 3.88 2.67 5.60
N GLU A 69 4.11 3.84 6.22
CA GLU A 69 3.09 4.90 6.39
C GLU A 69 2.68 5.57 5.07
N CYS A 70 3.48 5.40 4.02
CA CYS A 70 3.17 5.80 2.65
C CYS A 70 2.61 4.64 1.82
N ASN A 71 2.05 3.62 2.48
CA ASN A 71 1.37 2.48 1.86
C ASN A 71 2.24 1.67 0.88
N ILE A 72 3.57 1.67 1.07
CA ILE A 72 4.51 0.87 0.30
C ILE A 72 4.83 -0.40 1.08
N HIS A 73 4.70 -1.54 0.41
CA HIS A 73 4.92 -2.88 0.95
C HIS A 73 5.74 -3.73 -0.02
N ASN A 74 6.22 -4.88 0.45
CA ASN A 74 7.00 -5.84 -0.34
C ASN A 74 8.12 -5.19 -1.17
N TYR A 75 8.77 -4.16 -0.57
CA TYR A 75 9.81 -3.40 -1.22
C TYR A 75 11.13 -4.19 -1.25
N SER A 76 11.60 -4.45 -2.47
CA SER A 76 12.85 -5.16 -2.72
C SER A 76 13.71 -4.38 -3.70
N ILE A 77 15.04 -4.44 -3.52
CA ILE A 77 16.02 -3.88 -4.45
C ILE A 77 17.04 -4.97 -4.78
N TYR A 78 17.28 -5.16 -6.06
CA TYR A 78 18.19 -6.17 -6.59
C TYR A 78 19.33 -5.48 -7.34
N LEU A 79 20.55 -5.94 -7.11
CA LEU A 79 21.73 -5.48 -7.82
C LEU A 79 22.13 -6.49 -8.89
N GLN A 80 22.31 -6.02 -10.12
CA GLN A 80 22.81 -6.82 -11.23
C GLN A 80 23.89 -6.08 -12.00
N LYS A 81 24.96 -6.79 -12.36
CA LYS A 81 25.93 -6.35 -13.35
C LYS A 81 25.46 -6.78 -14.75
N ILE A 82 25.31 -5.84 -15.64
CA ILE A 82 25.01 -6.08 -17.06
C ILE A 82 26.14 -5.50 -17.86
N GLU A 83 26.84 -6.37 -18.62
CA GLU A 83 28.08 -6.01 -19.31
C GLU A 83 29.10 -5.40 -18.32
N ASN A 84 29.43 -4.13 -18.48
CA ASN A 84 30.38 -3.40 -17.64
C ASN A 84 29.73 -2.38 -16.70
N GLN A 85 28.39 -2.38 -16.60
CA GLN A 85 27.62 -1.45 -15.76
C GLN A 85 26.88 -2.17 -14.66
N TYR A 86 26.61 -1.47 -13.56
CA TYR A 86 25.81 -1.98 -12.46
C TYR A 86 24.47 -1.29 -12.43
N PHE A 87 23.41 -2.08 -12.20
CA PHE A 87 22.03 -1.60 -12.14
C PHE A 87 21.36 -2.10 -10.88
N LEU A 88 20.51 -1.24 -10.34
CA LEU A 88 19.55 -1.58 -9.30
C LEU A 88 18.17 -1.73 -9.92
N PHE A 89 17.52 -2.83 -9.63
CA PHE A 89 16.13 -3.09 -9.99
C PHE A 89 15.32 -3.11 -8.72
N SER A 90 14.27 -2.31 -8.63
CA SER A 90 13.39 -2.32 -7.48
C SER A 90 11.99 -2.80 -7.85
N TYR A 91 11.35 -3.42 -6.88
CA TYR A 91 9.95 -3.79 -6.90
C TYR A 91 9.30 -3.37 -5.60
N PHE A 92 8.09 -2.83 -5.66
CA PHE A 92 7.26 -2.64 -4.48
C PHE A 92 5.77 -2.66 -4.84
N GLU A 93 4.94 -2.87 -3.82
CA GLU A 93 3.50 -2.84 -3.88
C GLU A 93 2.97 -1.59 -3.17
N TYR A 94 2.03 -0.92 -3.81
CA TYR A 94 1.34 0.23 -3.23
C TYR A 94 -0.11 -0.13 -2.94
N THR A 95 -0.54 0.06 -1.69
CA THR A 95 -1.88 -0.30 -1.21
C THR A 95 -2.75 0.92 -0.86
N GLY A 96 -2.21 2.12 -1.07
CA GLY A 96 -2.93 3.37 -0.82
C GLY A 96 -3.91 3.73 -1.94
N SER A 97 -4.57 4.88 -1.79
CA SER A 97 -5.54 5.41 -2.75
C SER A 97 -5.05 6.63 -3.53
N ASP A 98 -3.95 7.26 -3.10
CA ASP A 98 -3.37 8.45 -3.73
C ASP A 98 -1.83 8.38 -3.64
N PHE A 99 -1.24 7.76 -4.65
CA PHE A 99 0.21 7.56 -4.73
C PHE A 99 0.98 8.89 -4.73
N GLU A 100 0.48 9.89 -5.45
CA GLU A 100 1.17 11.19 -5.55
C GLU A 100 1.21 11.90 -4.19
N ALA A 101 0.11 11.90 -3.45
CA ALA A 101 0.05 12.48 -2.11
C ALA A 101 0.99 11.76 -1.13
N ASP A 102 1.02 10.41 -1.17
CA ASP A 102 1.91 9.62 -0.32
C ASP A 102 3.40 9.84 -0.66
N MET A 103 3.75 9.97 -1.94
CA MET A 103 5.11 10.30 -2.35
C MET A 103 5.51 11.72 -1.94
N LYS A 104 4.61 12.70 -2.00
CA LYS A 104 4.84 14.05 -1.46
C LYS A 104 5.06 14.02 0.06
N LYS A 105 4.28 13.21 0.79
CA LYS A 105 4.44 13.01 2.24
C LYS A 105 5.81 12.38 2.56
N MET A 106 6.24 11.41 1.78
CA MET A 106 7.57 10.80 1.92
C MET A 106 8.68 11.81 1.64
N ALA A 107 8.57 12.58 0.55
CA ALA A 107 9.56 13.59 0.19
C ALA A 107 9.66 14.75 1.20
N ALA A 108 8.58 15.06 1.92
CA ALA A 108 8.57 16.08 2.97
C ALA A 108 9.19 15.60 4.30
N ASP A 109 9.42 14.29 4.46
CA ASP A 109 9.94 13.73 5.69
C ASP A 109 11.45 13.96 5.85
N SER A 110 11.84 14.56 6.97
CA SER A 110 13.22 14.96 7.22
C SER A 110 14.22 13.79 7.32
N MET A 111 13.76 12.62 7.82
CA MET A 111 14.62 11.43 7.91
C MET A 111 14.79 10.77 6.55
N THR A 112 13.73 10.73 5.75
CA THR A 112 13.79 10.27 4.36
C THR A 112 14.74 11.15 3.53
N GLN A 113 14.67 12.46 3.68
CA GLN A 113 15.58 13.39 2.98
C GLN A 113 17.06 13.17 3.39
N LYS A 114 17.32 12.91 4.66
CA LYS A 114 18.69 12.57 5.13
C LYS A 114 19.15 11.25 4.54
N TRP A 115 18.27 10.25 4.50
CA TRP A 115 18.55 8.95 3.88
C TRP A 115 18.89 9.10 2.40
N TRP A 116 18.11 9.87 1.66
CA TRP A 116 18.38 10.13 0.23
C TRP A 116 19.72 10.83 0.01
N LYS A 117 20.12 11.75 0.89
CA LYS A 117 21.45 12.38 0.80
C LYS A 117 22.61 11.39 0.89
N GLU A 118 22.41 10.25 1.56
CA GLU A 118 23.41 9.17 1.63
C GLU A 118 23.30 8.22 0.41
N THR A 119 22.10 7.95 -0.06
CA THR A 119 21.87 6.95 -1.10
C THR A 119 21.93 7.49 -2.52
N ASP A 120 21.42 8.71 -2.78
CA ASP A 120 21.38 9.29 -4.13
C ASP A 120 22.76 9.42 -4.78
N PRO A 121 23.83 9.82 -4.04
CA PRO A 121 25.19 9.89 -4.63
C PRO A 121 25.75 8.53 -5.05
N CYS A 122 25.15 7.43 -4.61
CA CYS A 122 25.53 6.09 -5.04
C CYS A 122 24.93 5.72 -6.39
N GLN A 123 23.86 6.39 -6.79
CA GLN A 123 23.04 6.02 -7.95
C GLN A 123 23.42 6.83 -9.20
N LEU A 124 23.26 6.21 -10.35
CA LEU A 124 23.53 6.80 -11.68
C LEU A 124 22.22 6.77 -12.49
N PRO A 125 21.38 7.82 -12.40
CA PRO A 125 20.09 7.84 -13.07
C PRO A 125 20.21 7.65 -14.58
N LEU A 126 19.26 6.92 -15.17
CA LEU A 126 19.15 6.78 -16.61
C LEU A 126 18.70 8.10 -17.25
N LYS A 127 18.93 8.27 -18.55
CA LYS A 127 18.60 9.51 -19.27
C LYS A 127 17.13 9.89 -19.15
N GLU A 128 16.25 8.89 -19.18
CA GLU A 128 14.80 9.04 -19.07
C GLU A 128 14.36 9.54 -17.69
N ALA A 129 15.05 9.11 -16.63
CA ALA A 129 14.82 9.58 -15.26
C ALA A 129 15.35 11.00 -15.07
N LEU A 130 16.57 11.28 -15.57
CA LEU A 130 17.18 12.62 -15.52
C LEU A 130 16.30 13.67 -16.20
N ALA A 131 15.70 13.35 -17.34
CA ALA A 131 14.77 14.25 -18.05
C ALA A 131 13.54 14.62 -17.22
N LYS A 132 13.19 13.81 -16.21
CA LYS A 132 12.07 14.03 -15.28
C LYS A 132 12.52 14.48 -13.88
N HIS A 133 13.81 14.80 -13.70
CA HIS A 133 14.41 15.11 -12.40
C HIS A 133 14.19 13.98 -11.36
N GLN A 134 14.30 12.72 -11.81
CA GLN A 134 14.14 11.51 -10.98
C GLN A 134 15.42 10.71 -10.95
N ILE A 135 15.58 9.89 -9.91
CA ILE A 135 16.69 8.93 -9.79
C ILE A 135 16.32 7.61 -10.48
N TRP A 136 15.08 7.17 -10.35
CA TRP A 136 14.62 5.88 -10.83
C TRP A 136 13.75 6.03 -12.08
N SER A 137 13.97 5.18 -13.07
CA SER A 137 13.11 5.02 -14.23
C SER A 137 12.06 3.94 -13.96
N SER A 138 10.80 4.21 -14.27
CA SER A 138 9.73 3.21 -14.20
C SER A 138 9.90 2.16 -15.29
N MET A 139 9.64 0.91 -14.95
CA MET A 139 9.52 -0.21 -15.89
C MET A 139 8.04 -0.53 -16.14
N GLU A 140 7.73 -1.00 -17.34
CA GLU A 140 6.40 -1.49 -17.68
C GLU A 140 6.20 -2.90 -17.13
N GLU A 141 5.09 -3.14 -16.43
CA GLU A 141 4.68 -4.49 -16.06
C GLU A 141 4.05 -5.16 -17.28
N VAL A 142 4.70 -6.19 -17.82
CA VAL A 142 4.21 -6.92 -19.00
C VAL A 142 3.44 -8.20 -18.63
N PHE A 143 3.58 -8.67 -17.40
CA PHE A 143 2.87 -9.85 -16.90
C PHE A 143 2.88 -9.89 -15.36
N HIS A 144 1.79 -10.34 -14.79
CA HIS A 144 1.66 -10.73 -13.39
C HIS A 144 0.71 -11.91 -13.23
N GLN A 145 0.97 -12.76 -12.25
CA GLN A 145 0.09 -13.83 -11.81
C GLN A 145 -0.03 -13.76 -10.28
N ASP A 146 -1.26 -13.75 -9.77
CA ASP A 146 -1.57 -13.84 -8.33
C ASP A 146 -1.30 -15.25 -7.79
#